data_ed3fe8ee7f4d8225aa1befbf22ce1b1c
#
_entry.id   ed3fe8ee7f4d8225aa1befbf22ce1b1c
#
_cell.length_a   1.000
_cell.length_b   1.000
_cell.length_c   1.000
_cell.angle_alpha   90.00
_cell.angle_beta   90.00
_cell.angle_gamma   90.00
#
_symmetry.space_group_name_H-M   'P 1'
#
loop_
_entity.id
_entity.type
_entity.pdbx_description
1 polymer ?
#
loop_
_entity_poly.entity_id
_entity_poly.type
_entity_poly.pdbx_seq_one_letter_code
_entity_poly.pdbx_strand_id
1 'polypeptide(L)'
;RPAGTLTGYAFMKMLLGALGYDAEIEGYEGSNWSVAVAKQAVGIGLDDGNDEFVGVKAVTREEACLYAFNTLTADMVEYGQTTTLNVNGATVVVGGSKAGVVSNSESKDYRTDEDDQDEVMQFCEKYFTDLELRSDAATDVFGRPSNTWYDDNDKIGTYAKEADVVYTADVKAETIYKDLDLDKAYD
;
A
#
# COMPACT_ATOMS: atom_id res chain seq x y z
N ARG A 1 -19.42 11.26 -14.61
CA ARG A 1 -20.77 10.93 -15.10
C ARG A 1 -21.28 9.70 -14.36
N PRO A 2 -22.50 9.69 -13.79
CA PRO A 2 -23.01 8.54 -13.01
C PRO A 2 -23.10 7.22 -13.81
N ALA A 3 -23.17 7.29 -15.14
CA ALA A 3 -23.22 6.14 -16.05
C ALA A 3 -21.88 5.86 -16.76
N GLY A 4 -20.81 6.49 -16.32
CA GLY A 4 -19.47 6.26 -16.89
C GLY A 4 -18.84 4.98 -16.36
N THR A 5 -18.10 4.29 -17.20
CA THR A 5 -17.27 3.14 -16.79
C THR A 5 -16.04 3.66 -16.04
N LEU A 6 -15.80 3.13 -14.84
CA LEU A 6 -14.57 3.38 -14.07
C LEU A 6 -13.52 2.35 -14.49
N THR A 7 -12.41 2.81 -15.04
CA THR A 7 -11.29 1.93 -15.41
C THR A 7 -10.35 1.69 -14.20
N GLY A 8 -9.56 0.62 -14.24
CA GLY A 8 -8.56 0.34 -13.22
C GLY A 8 -7.62 1.52 -12.97
N TYR A 9 -7.07 2.13 -14.04
CA TYR A 9 -6.22 3.32 -13.90
C TYR A 9 -6.94 4.50 -13.24
N ALA A 10 -8.22 4.74 -13.61
CA ALA A 10 -8.97 5.83 -13.00
C ALA A 10 -9.25 5.57 -11.52
N PHE A 11 -9.48 4.32 -11.13
CA PHE A 11 -9.66 3.94 -9.74
C PHE A 11 -8.35 4.08 -8.96
N MET A 12 -7.21 3.57 -9.48
CA MET A 12 -5.90 3.76 -8.87
C MET A 12 -5.54 5.24 -8.69
N LYS A 13 -5.84 6.09 -9.69
CA LYS A 13 -5.67 7.55 -9.54
C LYS A 13 -6.46 8.12 -8.37
N MET A 14 -7.69 7.64 -8.13
CA MET A 14 -8.50 8.07 -7.00
C MET A 14 -7.88 7.65 -5.66
N LEU A 15 -7.37 6.43 -5.57
CA LEU A 15 -6.69 5.93 -4.36
C LEU A 15 -5.40 6.70 -4.08
N LEU A 16 -4.57 6.93 -5.10
CA LEU A 16 -3.36 7.75 -4.96
C LEU A 16 -3.68 9.18 -4.47
N GLY A 17 -4.74 9.79 -5.02
CA GLY A 17 -5.22 11.10 -4.54
C GLY A 17 -5.69 11.05 -3.08
N ALA A 18 -6.32 9.96 -2.65
CA ALA A 18 -6.73 9.77 -1.25
C ALA A 18 -5.52 9.60 -0.30
N LEU A 19 -4.42 9.02 -0.78
CA LEU A 19 -3.15 8.91 -0.05
C LEU A 19 -2.38 10.24 0.01
N GLY A 20 -2.79 11.26 -0.75
CA GLY A 20 -2.17 12.59 -0.73
C GLY A 20 -1.32 12.93 -1.96
N TYR A 21 -1.22 12.03 -2.95
CA TYR A 21 -0.47 12.31 -4.18
C TYR A 21 -1.13 13.42 -4.99
N ASP A 22 -0.35 14.45 -5.33
CA ASP A 22 -0.80 15.58 -6.16
C ASP A 22 -0.74 15.21 -7.63
N ALA A 23 -1.89 15.34 -8.32
CA ALA A 23 -2.04 14.88 -9.70
C ALA A 23 -1.19 15.68 -10.70
N GLU A 24 -0.96 16.96 -10.45
CA GLU A 24 -0.15 17.83 -11.32
C GLU A 24 1.34 17.52 -11.15
N ILE A 25 1.80 17.41 -9.88
CA ILE A 25 3.21 17.15 -9.55
C ILE A 25 3.63 15.76 -10.04
N GLU A 26 2.78 14.74 -9.81
CA GLU A 26 3.08 13.35 -10.17
C GLU A 26 2.78 13.00 -11.64
N GLY A 27 2.28 13.98 -12.39
CA GLY A 27 1.99 13.77 -13.83
C GLY A 27 0.77 12.86 -14.08
N TYR A 28 -0.19 12.85 -13.16
CA TYR A 28 -1.44 12.09 -13.34
C TYR A 28 -2.44 12.85 -14.23
N GLU A 29 -1.93 13.79 -15.03
CA GLU A 29 -2.65 14.58 -16.00
C GLU A 29 -1.99 14.51 -17.38
N GLY A 30 -2.70 14.98 -18.42
CA GLY A 30 -2.20 14.95 -19.81
C GLY A 30 -2.22 13.56 -20.45
N SER A 31 -1.43 13.36 -21.50
CA SER A 31 -1.53 12.16 -22.37
C SER A 31 -0.98 10.88 -21.74
N ASN A 32 -0.03 10.98 -20.81
CA ASN A 32 0.66 9.84 -20.20
C ASN A 32 0.23 9.55 -18.76
N TRP A 33 -0.85 10.16 -18.31
CA TRP A 33 -1.32 10.07 -16.93
C TRP A 33 -1.49 8.62 -16.43
N SER A 34 -1.99 7.73 -17.29
CA SER A 34 -2.24 6.33 -16.91
C SER A 34 -0.96 5.54 -16.64
N VAL A 35 0.14 5.89 -17.34
CA VAL A 35 1.44 5.26 -17.11
C VAL A 35 2.02 5.72 -15.78
N ALA A 36 1.94 7.02 -15.49
CA ALA A 36 2.40 7.57 -14.21
C ALA A 36 1.62 6.97 -13.02
N VAL A 37 0.28 6.92 -13.14
CA VAL A 37 -0.60 6.29 -12.14
C VAL A 37 -0.26 4.81 -11.94
N ALA A 38 -0.13 4.03 -13.03
CA ALA A 38 0.19 2.61 -12.95
C ALA A 38 1.52 2.38 -12.24
N LYS A 39 2.57 3.13 -12.64
CA LYS A 39 3.89 3.01 -12.04
C LYS A 39 3.86 3.26 -10.53
N GLN A 40 3.15 4.29 -10.10
CA GLN A 40 3.07 4.62 -8.68
C GLN A 40 2.22 3.62 -7.92
N ALA A 41 1.03 3.29 -8.42
CA ALA A 41 0.10 2.39 -7.74
C ALA A 41 0.69 0.98 -7.54
N VAL A 42 1.27 0.40 -8.61
CA VAL A 42 1.98 -0.88 -8.53
C VAL A 42 3.23 -0.78 -7.64
N GLY A 43 3.96 0.35 -7.74
CA GLY A 43 5.18 0.56 -6.95
C GLY A 43 4.96 0.63 -5.43
N ILE A 44 3.74 0.92 -4.98
CA ILE A 44 3.36 0.93 -3.54
C ILE A 44 2.41 -0.22 -3.17
N GLY A 45 2.24 -1.21 -4.05
CA GLY A 45 1.50 -2.44 -3.76
C GLY A 45 -0.04 -2.27 -3.73
N LEU A 46 -0.61 -1.25 -4.39
CA LEU A 46 -2.08 -1.13 -4.41
C LEU A 46 -2.78 -2.25 -5.17
N ASP A 47 -2.08 -2.95 -6.07
CA ASP A 47 -2.59 -4.09 -6.84
C ASP A 47 -2.18 -5.44 -6.26
N ASP A 48 -1.54 -5.49 -5.11
CA ASP A 48 -1.12 -6.72 -4.47
C ASP A 48 -2.28 -7.72 -4.34
N GLY A 49 -2.00 -8.97 -4.69
CA GLY A 49 -3.02 -10.02 -4.80
C GLY A 49 -3.76 -10.07 -6.15
N ASN A 50 -3.41 -9.22 -7.13
CA ASN A 50 -3.92 -9.29 -8.49
C ASN A 50 -2.80 -9.21 -9.54
N ASP A 51 -2.15 -10.32 -9.84
CA ASP A 51 -1.09 -10.44 -10.85
C ASP A 51 -1.57 -10.13 -12.28
N GLU A 52 -2.88 -10.08 -12.51
CA GLU A 52 -3.51 -9.84 -13.80
C GLU A 52 -4.08 -8.41 -13.95
N PHE A 53 -3.56 -7.43 -13.22
CA PHE A 53 -4.03 -6.05 -13.30
C PHE A 53 -4.00 -5.50 -14.72
N VAL A 54 -5.15 -5.11 -15.25
CA VAL A 54 -5.31 -4.49 -16.57
C VAL A 54 -6.03 -3.16 -16.45
N GLY A 55 -5.28 -2.10 -16.25
CA GLY A 55 -5.78 -0.78 -15.89
C GLY A 55 -6.72 -0.11 -16.90
N VAL A 56 -6.72 -0.51 -18.19
CA VAL A 56 -7.64 0.03 -19.22
C VAL A 56 -9.03 -0.60 -19.15
N LYS A 57 -9.19 -1.76 -18.52
CA LYS A 57 -10.49 -2.40 -18.34
C LYS A 57 -11.30 -1.70 -17.26
N ALA A 58 -12.62 -1.91 -17.31
CA ALA A 58 -13.49 -1.55 -16.19
C ALA A 58 -13.05 -2.31 -14.93
N VAL A 59 -12.85 -1.57 -13.84
CA VAL A 59 -12.57 -2.19 -12.55
C VAL A 59 -13.81 -2.98 -12.11
N THR A 60 -13.60 -4.21 -11.68
CA THR A 60 -14.66 -5.05 -11.10
C THR A 60 -14.89 -4.65 -9.63
N ARG A 61 -15.98 -5.11 -9.04
CA ARG A 61 -16.24 -4.88 -7.60
C ARG A 61 -15.21 -5.57 -6.72
N GLU A 62 -14.75 -6.76 -7.11
CA GLU A 62 -13.73 -7.53 -6.44
C GLU A 62 -12.39 -6.79 -6.45
N GLU A 63 -11.92 -6.38 -7.63
CA GLU A 63 -10.71 -5.56 -7.78
C GLU A 63 -10.79 -4.25 -6.98
N ALA A 64 -11.93 -3.55 -7.04
CA ALA A 64 -12.10 -2.32 -6.29
C ALA A 64 -12.02 -2.55 -4.76
N CYS A 65 -12.57 -3.65 -4.26
CA CYS A 65 -12.45 -4.03 -2.85
C CYS A 65 -11.01 -4.35 -2.48
N LEU A 66 -10.30 -5.13 -3.30
CA LEU A 66 -8.91 -5.50 -3.07
C LEU A 66 -8.02 -4.26 -3.01
N TYR A 67 -8.09 -3.39 -4.02
CA TYR A 67 -7.25 -2.19 -4.09
C TYR A 67 -7.56 -1.19 -2.97
N ALA A 68 -8.84 -1.03 -2.60
CA ALA A 68 -9.23 -0.22 -1.45
C ALA A 68 -8.72 -0.83 -0.14
N PHE A 69 -8.72 -2.15 -0.01
CA PHE A 69 -8.17 -2.85 1.15
C PHE A 69 -6.65 -2.62 1.26
N ASN A 70 -5.91 -2.78 0.17
CA ASN A 70 -4.46 -2.51 0.15
C ASN A 70 -4.14 -1.04 0.49
N THR A 71 -5.06 -0.12 0.15
CA THR A 71 -4.88 1.30 0.48
C THR A 71 -4.94 1.56 2.00
N LEU A 72 -5.61 0.72 2.79
CA LEU A 72 -5.73 0.95 4.25
C LEU A 72 -4.37 1.01 4.94
N THR A 73 -3.42 0.18 4.51
CA THR A 73 -2.07 0.09 5.08
C THR A 73 -1.01 0.85 4.27
N ALA A 74 -1.41 1.55 3.22
CA ALA A 74 -0.49 2.34 2.41
C ALA A 74 -0.15 3.67 3.09
N ASP A 75 1.10 4.13 2.91
CA ASP A 75 1.62 5.35 3.49
C ASP A 75 0.93 6.58 2.93
N MET A 76 0.58 7.50 3.81
CA MET A 76 0.15 8.83 3.44
C MET A 76 1.35 9.66 3.00
N VAL A 77 1.14 10.52 2.01
CA VAL A 77 2.18 11.43 1.51
C VAL A 77 1.74 12.88 1.58
N GLU A 78 2.73 13.75 1.71
CA GLU A 78 2.57 15.19 1.62
C GLU A 78 3.71 15.82 0.83
N TYR A 79 3.51 17.06 0.42
CA TYR A 79 4.53 17.84 -0.30
C TYR A 79 5.04 18.95 0.62
N GLY A 80 6.34 19.06 0.72
CA GLY A 80 6.99 20.15 1.48
C GLY A 80 6.49 21.53 1.02
N GLN A 81 6.49 22.49 1.94
CA GLN A 81 6.07 23.86 1.63
C GLN A 81 6.94 24.43 0.51
N THR A 82 6.29 24.92 -0.53
CA THR A 82 6.98 25.69 -1.56
C THR A 82 7.33 27.06 -1.02
N THR A 83 8.62 27.42 -1.08
CA THR A 83 9.07 28.78 -0.76
C THR A 83 9.33 29.54 -2.05
N THR A 84 8.68 30.67 -2.19
CA THR A 84 8.91 31.58 -3.33
C THR A 84 10.02 32.56 -3.00
N LEU A 85 11.12 32.47 -3.69
CA LEU A 85 12.23 33.41 -3.57
C LEU A 85 12.25 34.38 -4.76
N ASN A 86 12.27 35.65 -4.48
CA ASN A 86 12.50 36.68 -5.51
C ASN A 86 14.02 36.96 -5.59
N VAL A 87 14.64 36.49 -6.66
CA VAL A 87 16.06 36.71 -6.94
C VAL A 87 16.17 37.59 -8.18
N ASN A 88 16.64 38.82 -8.01
CA ASN A 88 16.84 39.79 -9.10
C ASN A 88 15.61 40.02 -9.99
N GLY A 89 14.41 40.02 -9.41
CA GLY A 89 13.14 40.21 -10.14
C GLY A 89 12.57 38.95 -10.81
N ALA A 90 13.25 37.83 -10.70
CA ALA A 90 12.70 36.51 -11.09
C ALA A 90 12.15 35.81 -9.87
N THR A 91 10.95 35.26 -9.99
CA THR A 91 10.32 34.42 -8.97
C THR A 91 10.83 33.00 -9.13
N VAL A 92 11.56 32.50 -8.15
CA VAL A 92 12.02 31.10 -8.08
C VAL A 92 11.21 30.37 -7.01
N VAL A 93 10.48 29.31 -7.40
CA VAL A 93 9.79 28.42 -6.48
C VAL A 93 10.76 27.31 -6.07
N VAL A 94 11.02 27.18 -4.77
CA VAL A 94 11.93 26.19 -4.22
C VAL A 94 11.16 25.28 -3.26
N GLY A 95 11.28 23.98 -3.44
CA GLY A 95 10.62 22.95 -2.62
C GLY A 95 9.29 22.47 -3.20
N GLY A 96 8.71 21.45 -2.59
CA GLY A 96 7.37 20.96 -2.89
C GLY A 96 7.20 20.09 -4.14
N SER A 97 8.29 19.72 -4.81
CA SER A 97 8.21 18.97 -6.08
C SER A 97 8.29 17.44 -5.92
N LYS A 98 8.39 16.94 -4.71
CA LYS A 98 8.48 15.49 -4.43
C LYS A 98 7.62 15.14 -3.24
N ALA A 99 6.82 14.06 -3.40
CA ALA A 99 6.09 13.46 -2.30
C ALA A 99 7.06 12.96 -1.22
N GLY A 100 6.75 13.26 0.02
CA GLY A 100 7.38 12.70 1.21
C GLY A 100 6.32 12.02 2.06
N VAL A 101 6.71 11.00 2.83
CA VAL A 101 5.79 10.33 3.75
C VAL A 101 5.36 11.29 4.86
N VAL A 102 4.11 11.16 5.31
CA VAL A 102 3.61 11.90 6.45
C VAL A 102 4.17 11.27 7.72
N SER A 103 4.91 12.06 8.52
CA SER A 103 5.48 11.57 9.76
C SER A 103 4.43 11.44 10.86
N ASN A 104 4.46 10.35 11.60
CA ASN A 104 3.63 10.10 12.77
C ASN A 104 4.42 9.32 13.81
N SER A 105 4.88 9.99 14.87
CA SER A 105 5.67 9.38 15.95
C SER A 105 4.89 8.36 16.80
N GLU A 106 3.58 8.27 16.63
CA GLU A 106 2.71 7.31 17.31
C GLU A 106 2.17 6.24 16.35
N SER A 107 2.67 6.24 15.12
CA SER A 107 2.26 5.27 14.10
C SER A 107 2.62 3.86 14.51
N LYS A 108 1.71 2.95 14.17
CA LYS A 108 1.94 1.51 14.21
C LYS A 108 2.19 1.06 12.78
N ASP A 109 3.34 0.41 12.55
CA ASP A 109 3.52 -0.22 11.25
C ASP A 109 2.66 -1.49 11.16
N TYR A 110 1.59 -1.39 10.39
CA TYR A 110 0.68 -2.52 10.16
C TYR A 110 1.21 -3.54 9.14
N ARG A 111 2.36 -3.28 8.51
CA ARG A 111 2.94 -4.14 7.48
C ARG A 111 4.07 -5.01 7.97
N THR A 112 4.72 -4.63 9.08
CA THR A 112 5.84 -5.34 9.67
C THR A 112 5.50 -5.89 11.05
N ASP A 113 6.37 -6.70 11.61
CA ASP A 113 6.23 -7.23 12.96
C ASP A 113 6.34 -6.09 14.02
N GLU A 114 5.74 -6.30 15.18
CA GLU A 114 5.50 -5.34 16.26
C GLU A 114 6.69 -4.46 16.71
N ASP A 115 7.91 -4.79 16.30
CA ASP A 115 9.13 -4.11 16.72
C ASP A 115 9.56 -2.95 15.81
N ASP A 116 8.98 -2.82 14.61
CA ASP A 116 9.30 -1.77 13.64
C ASP A 116 8.23 -0.69 13.57
N GLN A 117 8.26 0.25 14.51
CA GLN A 117 7.53 1.50 14.39
C GLN A 117 8.25 2.38 13.35
N ASP A 118 7.66 2.54 12.18
CA ASP A 118 8.28 3.30 11.10
C ASP A 118 8.06 4.82 11.17
N GLU A 119 7.35 5.31 12.17
CA GLU A 119 6.99 6.73 12.33
C GLU A 119 6.27 7.34 11.11
N VAL A 120 5.64 6.52 10.26
CA VAL A 120 4.94 6.93 9.05
C VAL A 120 3.43 6.75 9.24
N MET A 121 2.65 7.76 8.84
CA MET A 121 1.20 7.71 8.91
C MET A 121 0.63 6.90 7.75
N GLN A 122 -0.15 5.86 8.04
CA GLN A 122 -0.88 5.08 7.07
C GLN A 122 -2.32 5.59 6.90
N PHE A 123 -2.95 5.24 5.79
CA PHE A 123 -4.28 5.72 5.45
C PHE A 123 -5.33 5.41 6.53
N CYS A 124 -5.35 4.16 7.05
CA CYS A 124 -6.30 3.77 8.08
C CYS A 124 -6.09 4.56 9.38
N GLU A 125 -4.86 4.84 9.79
CA GLU A 125 -4.57 5.61 11.00
C GLU A 125 -5.13 7.03 10.93
N LYS A 126 -5.17 7.62 9.73
CA LYS A 126 -5.68 8.97 9.53
C LYS A 126 -7.21 9.04 9.48
N TYR A 127 -7.84 8.09 8.81
CA TYR A 127 -9.25 8.18 8.47
C TYR A 127 -10.15 7.20 9.23
N PHE A 128 -9.56 6.15 9.81
CA PHE A 128 -10.24 5.09 10.55
C PHE A 128 -9.48 4.80 11.84
N THR A 129 -9.46 5.77 12.75
CA THR A 129 -8.65 5.77 13.99
C THR A 129 -8.92 4.60 14.92
N ASP A 130 -10.11 4.00 14.84
CA ASP A 130 -10.51 2.86 15.65
C ASP A 130 -10.16 1.51 14.98
N LEU A 131 -9.72 1.57 13.71
CA LEU A 131 -9.33 0.40 12.93
C LEU A 131 -7.85 0.06 13.18
N GLU A 132 -7.59 -1.19 13.59
CA GLU A 132 -6.25 -1.67 13.91
C GLU A 132 -6.00 -3.03 13.25
N LEU A 133 -4.85 -3.18 12.58
CA LEU A 133 -4.36 -4.46 12.11
C LEU A 133 -3.37 -5.03 13.12
N ARG A 134 -3.63 -6.22 13.62
CA ARG A 134 -2.72 -6.95 14.51
C ARG A 134 -2.15 -8.14 13.78
N SER A 135 -0.82 -8.19 13.71
CA SER A 135 -0.07 -9.26 13.09
C SER A 135 0.64 -10.17 14.09
N ASP A 136 0.16 -10.17 15.34
CA ASP A 136 0.62 -11.03 16.42
C ASP A 136 0.55 -12.51 16.04
N ALA A 137 1.07 -13.40 16.90
CA ALA A 137 1.17 -14.84 16.66
C ALA A 137 -0.17 -15.59 16.44
N ALA A 138 -1.19 -14.87 16.02
CA ALA A 138 -2.49 -15.44 15.70
C ALA A 138 -2.42 -16.33 14.45
N THR A 139 -3.21 -17.39 14.46
CA THR A 139 -3.41 -18.24 13.31
C THR A 139 -4.87 -18.21 12.86
N ASP A 140 -5.10 -18.43 11.56
CA ASP A 140 -6.43 -18.64 11.05
C ASP A 140 -7.01 -20.02 11.49
N VAL A 141 -8.22 -20.32 11.06
CA VAL A 141 -8.90 -21.61 11.39
C VAL A 141 -8.17 -22.84 10.82
N PHE A 142 -7.25 -22.66 9.91
CA PHE A 142 -6.42 -23.72 9.32
C PHE A 142 -5.02 -23.78 9.95
N GLY A 143 -4.72 -22.94 10.96
CA GLY A 143 -3.43 -22.88 11.63
C GLY A 143 -2.34 -22.13 10.84
N ARG A 144 -2.69 -21.35 9.83
CA ARG A 144 -1.73 -20.54 9.07
C ARG A 144 -1.49 -19.21 9.79
N PRO A 145 -0.26 -18.67 9.77
CA PRO A 145 0.01 -17.32 10.24
C PRO A 145 -0.98 -16.33 9.61
N SER A 146 -1.51 -15.41 10.39
CA SER A 146 -2.58 -14.54 9.95
C SER A 146 -2.49 -13.14 10.51
N ASN A 147 -3.08 -12.20 9.81
CA ASN A 147 -3.37 -10.85 10.29
C ASN A 147 -4.84 -10.75 10.67
N THR A 148 -5.14 -9.96 11.69
CA THR A 148 -6.50 -9.77 12.17
C THR A 148 -6.81 -8.28 12.29
N TRP A 149 -7.89 -7.84 11.64
CA TRP A 149 -8.43 -6.50 11.80
C TRP A 149 -9.36 -6.43 13.01
N TYR A 150 -9.22 -5.35 13.75
CA TYR A 150 -10.07 -4.96 14.87
C TYR A 150 -10.66 -3.58 14.62
N ASP A 151 -11.88 -3.34 15.08
CA ASP A 151 -12.55 -2.06 15.12
C ASP A 151 -13.00 -1.82 16.57
N ASP A 152 -12.48 -0.78 17.21
CA ASP A 152 -12.68 -0.50 18.65
C ASP A 152 -12.47 -1.75 19.56
N ASN A 153 -11.43 -2.53 19.27
CA ASN A 153 -11.08 -3.82 19.88
C ASN A 153 -12.00 -5.01 19.54
N ASP A 154 -13.04 -4.81 18.77
CA ASP A 154 -13.86 -5.91 18.26
C ASP A 154 -13.22 -6.51 17.01
N LYS A 155 -13.01 -7.83 17.03
CA LYS A 155 -12.46 -8.57 15.89
C LYS A 155 -13.44 -8.59 14.72
N ILE A 156 -13.05 -7.99 13.58
CA ILE A 156 -13.89 -7.90 12.39
C ILE A 156 -13.48 -8.82 11.25
N GLY A 157 -12.21 -9.23 11.18
CA GLY A 157 -11.77 -10.13 10.12
C GLY A 157 -10.36 -10.65 10.33
N THR A 158 -10.11 -11.86 9.82
CA THR A 158 -8.79 -12.50 9.82
C THR A 158 -8.51 -13.04 8.44
N TYR A 159 -7.28 -12.84 7.96
CA TYR A 159 -6.80 -13.41 6.70
C TYR A 159 -5.38 -13.96 6.87
N ALA A 160 -5.05 -15.00 6.12
CA ALA A 160 -3.71 -15.58 6.16
C ALA A 160 -2.68 -14.57 5.63
N LYS A 161 -1.50 -14.55 6.28
CA LYS A 161 -0.33 -13.86 5.73
C LYS A 161 0.07 -14.50 4.40
N GLU A 162 0.66 -13.72 3.52
CA GLU A 162 1.26 -14.26 2.32
C GLU A 162 2.37 -15.25 2.66
N ALA A 163 2.51 -16.28 1.84
CA ALA A 163 3.56 -17.27 2.06
C ALA A 163 4.88 -16.78 1.42
N ASP A 164 5.97 -16.90 2.14
CA ASP A 164 7.30 -16.54 1.62
C ASP A 164 7.67 -17.34 0.36
N VAL A 165 7.27 -18.61 0.33
CA VAL A 165 7.48 -19.50 -0.81
C VAL A 165 6.31 -20.45 -0.98
N VAL A 166 5.86 -20.67 -2.22
CA VAL A 166 4.83 -21.63 -2.57
C VAL A 166 5.40 -22.71 -3.49
N TYR A 167 5.27 -23.99 -3.08
CA TYR A 167 5.67 -25.13 -3.90
C TYR A 167 4.46 -25.80 -4.52
N THR A 168 4.49 -26.02 -5.82
CA THR A 168 3.44 -26.71 -6.57
C THR A 168 3.67 -28.22 -6.72
N ALA A 169 4.80 -28.71 -6.23
CA ALA A 169 5.18 -30.12 -6.23
C ALA A 169 5.95 -30.47 -4.95
N ASP A 170 6.11 -31.78 -4.68
CA ASP A 170 6.90 -32.25 -3.56
C ASP A 170 8.35 -31.75 -3.66
N VAL A 171 8.85 -31.15 -2.59
CA VAL A 171 10.22 -30.63 -2.49
C VAL A 171 10.97 -31.30 -1.34
N LYS A 172 12.29 -31.36 -1.48
CA LYS A 172 13.15 -31.85 -0.39
C LYS A 172 13.38 -30.73 0.64
N ALA A 173 13.54 -31.10 1.92
CA ALA A 173 13.84 -30.17 2.98
C ALA A 173 15.04 -29.27 2.68
N GLU A 174 16.10 -29.82 2.05
CA GLU A 174 17.28 -29.05 1.62
C GLU A 174 16.95 -27.90 0.65
N THR A 175 15.92 -28.06 -0.20
CA THR A 175 15.45 -27.01 -1.11
C THR A 175 14.77 -25.91 -0.32
N ILE A 176 13.90 -26.26 0.64
CA ILE A 176 13.21 -25.33 1.51
C ILE A 176 14.21 -24.47 2.31
N TYR A 177 15.19 -25.12 2.94
CA TYR A 177 16.23 -24.40 3.69
C TYR A 177 17.01 -23.42 2.83
N LYS A 178 17.32 -23.82 1.59
CA LYS A 178 18.06 -22.96 0.66
C LYS A 178 17.21 -21.77 0.19
N ASP A 179 15.95 -21.99 -0.13
CA ASP A 179 15.07 -20.97 -0.71
C ASP A 179 14.66 -19.92 0.35
N LEU A 180 14.60 -20.34 1.63
CA LEU A 180 14.29 -19.48 2.77
C LEU A 180 15.53 -18.96 3.51
N ASP A 181 16.74 -19.22 2.99
CA ASP A 181 18.03 -18.86 3.62
C ASP A 181 18.15 -19.29 5.10
N LEU A 182 17.54 -20.43 5.42
CA LEU A 182 17.56 -20.97 6.77
C LEU A 182 18.85 -21.75 7.04
N ASP A 183 19.43 -21.54 8.22
CA ASP A 183 20.56 -22.36 8.69
C ASP A 183 20.12 -23.81 8.89
N LYS A 184 20.99 -24.77 8.50
CA LYS A 184 20.77 -26.22 8.67
C LYS A 184 20.75 -26.67 10.14
N ALA A 185 20.30 -25.85 11.05
CA ALA A 185 20.40 -26.09 12.49
C ALA A 185 19.33 -27.04 13.06
N TYR A 186 18.58 -27.73 12.22
CA TYR A 186 17.62 -28.74 12.67
C TYR A 186 17.97 -30.10 12.04
N ASP A 187 18.97 -30.74 12.62
CA ASP A 187 19.19 -32.19 12.49
C ASP A 187 18.32 -32.94 13.53
#